data_66040dceb7d17f3f9e82dabbb04c94fb
#
_entry.id   66040dceb7d17f3f9e82dabbb04c94fb
#
_cell.length_a   1.000
_cell.length_b   1.000
_cell.length_c   1.000
_cell.angle_alpha   90.00
_cell.angle_beta   90.00
_cell.angle_gamma   90.00
#
_symmetry.space_group_name_H-M   'P 1'
#
loop_
_entity.id
_entity.type
_entity.pdbx_description
1 polymer ?
#
loop_
_entity_poly.entity_id
_entity_poly.type
_entity_poly.pdbx_seq_one_letter_code
_entity_poly.pdbx_strand_id
1 'polypeptide(L)'
;ACVGGGSNAIGIFHAFLGDESVELIGVEAGGKSQKLGDNAATLASGKPGILHGTYSMLLHDEDGLVQETHSVSAGLDYPGVGPEHAFLQSIGRVTYTSAEDDEALEEVRACCSMEGILPALESAHAFVGAKKWAEANQGKTILIGLSGRGDKDMPTLSKVLKI
;
A
#
# COMPACT_ATOMS: atom_id res chain seq x y z
N ALA A 1 0.30 2.31 7.07
CA ALA A 1 -0.89 1.64 6.55
C ALA A 1 -0.70 1.29 5.08
N CYS A 2 -1.34 0.21 4.58
CA CYS A 2 -1.39 -0.08 3.14
C CYS A 2 -2.30 0.91 2.40
N VAL A 3 -1.96 1.22 1.15
CA VAL A 3 -2.65 2.19 0.31
C VAL A 3 -2.95 1.59 -1.06
N GLY A 4 -4.23 1.41 -1.37
CA GLY A 4 -4.78 1.23 -2.70
C GLY A 4 -5.57 2.49 -3.04
N GLY A 5 -6.91 2.44 -3.07
CA GLY A 5 -7.75 3.65 -3.11
C GLY A 5 -7.59 4.56 -1.89
N GLY A 6 -7.11 4.04 -0.77
CA GLY A 6 -6.62 4.81 0.38
C GLY A 6 -7.59 5.00 1.53
N SER A 7 -8.84 4.49 1.49
CA SER A 7 -9.81 4.71 2.57
C SER A 7 -9.37 4.09 3.91
N ASN A 8 -8.69 2.94 3.89
CA ASN A 8 -8.10 2.36 5.08
C ASN A 8 -7.03 3.28 5.69
N ALA A 9 -6.11 3.76 4.86
CA ALA A 9 -5.00 4.58 5.31
C ALA A 9 -5.45 5.94 5.84
N ILE A 10 -6.37 6.63 5.15
CA ILE A 10 -6.88 7.91 5.64
C ILE A 10 -7.64 7.74 6.96
N GLY A 11 -8.31 6.61 7.16
CA GLY A 11 -9.00 6.30 8.42
C GLY A 11 -8.06 6.27 9.62
N ILE A 12 -6.87 5.69 9.50
CA ILE A 12 -5.88 5.69 10.59
C ILE A 12 -5.09 7.00 10.65
N PHE A 13 -4.81 7.65 9.51
CA PHE A 13 -4.01 8.87 9.46
C PHE A 13 -4.77 10.08 10.01
N HIS A 14 -6.08 10.14 9.81
CA HIS A 14 -6.89 11.31 10.13
C HIS A 14 -6.69 11.83 11.55
N ALA A 15 -6.64 10.94 12.54
CA ALA A 15 -6.45 11.31 13.95
C ALA A 15 -5.08 11.97 14.22
N PHE A 16 -4.10 11.75 13.36
CA PHE A 16 -2.72 12.20 13.54
C PHE A 16 -2.29 13.29 12.54
N LEU A 17 -3.18 13.74 11.66
CA LEU A 17 -2.82 14.74 10.63
C LEU A 17 -2.30 16.04 11.24
N GLY A 18 -2.85 16.47 12.37
CA GLY A 18 -2.43 17.68 13.10
C GLY A 18 -1.26 17.48 14.05
N ASP A 19 -0.78 16.26 14.24
CA ASP A 19 0.33 15.95 15.15
C ASP A 19 1.62 15.68 14.37
N GLU A 20 2.46 16.71 14.25
CA GLU A 20 3.74 16.64 13.51
C GLU A 20 4.77 15.71 14.19
N SER A 21 4.57 15.33 15.45
CA SER A 21 5.46 14.37 16.13
C SER A 21 5.26 12.92 15.67
N VAL A 22 4.14 12.64 14.98
CA VAL A 22 3.81 11.33 14.43
C VAL A 22 4.11 11.31 12.93
N GLU A 23 5.06 10.48 12.52
CA GLU A 23 5.29 10.19 11.11
C GLU A 23 4.17 9.30 10.55
N LEU A 24 3.69 9.65 9.35
CA LEU A 24 2.64 8.89 8.66
C LEU A 24 3.22 8.27 7.39
N ILE A 25 3.07 6.95 7.26
CA ILE A 25 3.63 6.19 6.14
C ILE A 25 2.55 5.36 5.46
N GLY A 26 2.33 5.66 4.18
CA GLY A 26 1.49 4.85 3.28
C GLY A 26 2.34 3.89 2.45
N VAL A 27 1.88 2.65 2.30
CA VAL A 27 2.60 1.64 1.53
C VAL A 27 1.71 1.13 0.41
N GLU A 28 2.11 1.43 -0.83
CA GLU A 28 1.42 1.04 -2.05
C GLU A 28 1.91 -0.32 -2.57
N ALA A 29 1.16 -0.92 -3.49
CA ALA A 29 1.55 -2.16 -4.14
C ALA A 29 2.57 -1.91 -5.26
N GLY A 30 3.82 -2.24 -4.99
CA GLY A 30 4.93 -2.20 -5.94
C GLY A 30 4.88 -3.32 -7.00
N GLY A 31 4.03 -4.33 -6.80
CA GLY A 31 3.80 -5.40 -7.76
C GLY A 31 5.06 -6.17 -8.12
N LYS A 32 5.29 -6.36 -9.41
CA LYS A 32 6.46 -7.10 -9.96
C LYS A 32 7.61 -6.18 -10.36
N SER A 33 7.32 -4.95 -10.75
CA SER A 33 8.34 -3.98 -11.16
C SER A 33 7.76 -2.56 -11.22
N GLN A 34 8.63 -1.56 -11.39
CA GLN A 34 8.23 -0.16 -11.54
C GLN A 34 7.65 0.19 -12.93
N LYS A 35 7.51 -0.79 -13.84
CA LYS A 35 6.90 -0.54 -15.15
C LYS A 35 5.40 -0.36 -15.03
N LEU A 36 4.83 0.49 -15.88
CA LEU A 36 3.38 0.58 -16.02
C LEU A 36 2.79 -0.79 -16.39
N GLY A 37 1.71 -1.17 -15.73
CA GLY A 37 1.10 -2.49 -15.86
C GLY A 37 1.62 -3.55 -14.88
N ASP A 38 2.78 -3.35 -14.27
CA ASP A 38 3.40 -4.29 -13.35
C ASP A 38 3.19 -3.93 -11.86
N ASN A 39 2.63 -2.78 -11.55
CA ASN A 39 2.38 -2.30 -10.19
C ASN A 39 1.06 -1.51 -10.07
N ALA A 40 0.69 -1.17 -8.85
CA ALA A 40 -0.42 -0.27 -8.53
C ALA A 40 0.02 0.86 -7.59
N ALA A 41 1.28 1.30 -7.71
CA ALA A 41 1.87 2.34 -6.88
C ALA A 41 1.60 3.73 -7.50
N THR A 42 0.38 4.21 -7.34
CA THR A 42 -0.14 5.41 -7.98
C THR A 42 0.56 6.70 -7.55
N LEU A 43 0.90 6.83 -6.27
CA LEU A 43 1.59 8.02 -5.75
C LEU A 43 3.07 8.02 -6.11
N ALA A 44 3.68 6.84 -6.25
CA ALA A 44 5.08 6.70 -6.63
C ALA A 44 5.31 6.89 -8.13
N SER A 45 4.40 6.42 -8.98
CA SER A 45 4.62 6.31 -10.44
C SER A 45 3.57 7.00 -11.30
N GLY A 46 2.46 7.44 -10.69
CA GLY A 46 1.34 8.04 -11.42
C GLY A 46 1.53 9.51 -11.78
N LYS A 47 0.59 10.02 -12.55
CA LYS A 47 0.49 11.41 -12.97
C LYS A 47 -0.90 11.97 -12.62
N PRO A 48 -1.06 13.29 -12.48
CA PRO A 48 -2.38 13.89 -12.27
C PRO A 48 -3.36 13.57 -13.39
N GLY A 49 -4.59 13.23 -13.04
CA GLY A 49 -5.65 12.93 -14.01
C GLY A 49 -7.03 12.80 -13.38
N ILE A 50 -8.03 12.46 -14.18
CA ILE A 50 -9.41 12.30 -13.72
C ILE A 50 -9.85 10.84 -13.93
N LEU A 51 -10.27 10.20 -12.85
CA LEU A 51 -10.85 8.87 -12.88
C LEU A 51 -12.11 8.84 -12.01
N HIS A 52 -13.20 8.23 -12.51
CA HIS A 52 -14.48 8.15 -11.82
C HIS A 52 -14.99 9.52 -11.29
N GLY A 53 -14.72 10.59 -12.05
CA GLY A 53 -15.12 11.96 -11.68
C GLY A 53 -14.26 12.63 -10.61
N THR A 54 -13.16 12.01 -10.21
CA THR A 54 -12.23 12.53 -9.19
C THR A 54 -10.90 12.92 -9.83
N TYR A 55 -10.43 14.13 -9.55
CA TYR A 55 -9.08 14.57 -9.91
C TYR A 55 -8.09 14.14 -8.83
N SER A 56 -7.11 13.33 -9.19
CA SER A 56 -6.10 12.79 -8.28
C SER A 56 -4.87 12.29 -9.08
N MET A 57 -4.03 11.49 -8.44
CA MET A 57 -2.95 10.76 -9.10
C MET A 57 -3.49 9.46 -9.70
N LEU A 58 -3.06 9.14 -10.93
CA LEU A 58 -3.48 7.94 -11.67
C LEU A 58 -2.28 7.29 -12.37
N LEU A 59 -2.38 5.99 -12.61
CA LEU A 59 -1.52 5.27 -13.54
C LEU A 59 -2.13 5.34 -14.95
N HIS A 60 -1.62 6.22 -15.79
CA HIS A 60 -2.05 6.40 -17.16
C HIS A 60 -0.86 6.66 -18.08
N ASP A 61 -1.04 6.41 -19.38
CA ASP A 61 -0.05 6.69 -20.40
C ASP A 61 -0.02 8.18 -20.80
N GLU A 62 0.74 8.48 -21.86
CA GLU A 62 0.90 9.86 -22.35
C GLU A 62 -0.36 10.41 -23.00
N ASP A 63 -1.24 9.53 -23.48
CA ASP A 63 -2.53 9.88 -24.07
C ASP A 63 -3.65 10.02 -23.01
N GLY A 64 -3.33 9.79 -21.73
CA GLY A 64 -4.26 9.85 -20.61
C GLY A 64 -5.12 8.59 -20.43
N LEU A 65 -4.80 7.50 -21.13
CA LEU A 65 -5.51 6.24 -21.00
C LEU A 65 -5.03 5.51 -19.75
N VAL A 66 -5.99 5.19 -18.87
CA VAL A 66 -5.73 4.44 -17.62
C VAL A 66 -5.13 3.09 -17.99
N GLN A 67 -4.02 2.76 -17.34
CA GLN A 67 -3.29 1.53 -17.58
C GLN A 67 -3.81 0.40 -16.70
N GLU A 68 -3.60 -0.83 -17.15
CA GLU A 68 -3.75 -1.99 -16.30
C GLU A 68 -2.77 -1.91 -15.13
N THR A 69 -3.15 -2.49 -14.02
CA THR A 69 -2.34 -2.56 -12.80
C THR A 69 -2.07 -4.00 -12.40
N HIS A 70 -1.14 -4.19 -11.51
CA HIS A 70 -0.87 -5.51 -10.94
C HIS A 70 -0.52 -5.41 -9.45
N SER A 71 -1.15 -6.27 -8.68
CA SER A 71 -0.79 -6.57 -7.30
C SER A 71 -1.20 -8.00 -6.96
N VAL A 72 -0.40 -8.69 -6.14
CA VAL A 72 -0.81 -9.96 -5.52
C VAL A 72 -2.02 -9.77 -4.62
N SER A 73 -2.22 -8.57 -4.13
CA SER A 73 -3.37 -8.16 -3.31
C SER A 73 -4.45 -7.52 -4.17
N ALA A 74 -5.59 -8.19 -4.32
CA ALA A 74 -6.72 -7.68 -5.11
C ALA A 74 -7.25 -6.33 -4.60
N GLY A 75 -7.18 -6.07 -3.30
CA GLY A 75 -7.66 -4.82 -2.70
C GLY A 75 -6.76 -3.62 -2.94
N LEU A 76 -5.51 -3.84 -3.38
CA LEU A 76 -4.58 -2.78 -3.77
C LEU A 76 -4.41 -2.63 -5.28
N ASP A 77 -4.98 -3.56 -6.06
CA ASP A 77 -4.89 -3.56 -7.52
C ASP A 77 -5.87 -2.55 -8.14
N TYR A 78 -5.48 -1.28 -8.12
CA TYR A 78 -6.29 -0.15 -8.54
C TYR A 78 -5.42 0.99 -9.09
N PRO A 79 -5.74 1.57 -10.24
CA PRO A 79 -4.88 2.55 -10.94
C PRO A 79 -4.98 3.98 -10.42
N GLY A 80 -5.66 4.22 -9.32
CA GLY A 80 -5.88 5.54 -8.75
C GLY A 80 -5.80 5.56 -7.24
N VAL A 81 -5.78 6.76 -6.66
CA VAL A 81 -5.74 6.97 -5.22
C VAL A 81 -6.68 8.11 -4.82
N GLY A 82 -7.17 8.10 -3.58
CA GLY A 82 -7.98 9.18 -3.05
C GLY A 82 -7.27 10.54 -3.12
N PRO A 83 -7.96 11.62 -3.52
CA PRO A 83 -7.36 12.95 -3.72
C PRO A 83 -6.73 13.52 -2.45
N GLU A 84 -7.21 13.14 -1.27
CA GLU A 84 -6.62 13.54 0.00
C GLU A 84 -5.20 12.97 0.17
N HIS A 85 -4.94 11.75 -0.26
CA HIS A 85 -3.59 11.17 -0.25
C HIS A 85 -2.65 11.92 -1.19
N ALA A 86 -3.10 12.27 -2.39
CA ALA A 86 -2.31 13.08 -3.32
C ALA A 86 -2.00 14.46 -2.73
N PHE A 87 -2.95 15.08 -2.06
CA PHE A 87 -2.74 16.34 -1.34
C PHE A 87 -1.74 16.17 -0.19
N LEU A 88 -1.91 15.19 0.68
CA LEU A 88 -1.03 14.94 1.83
C LEU A 88 0.42 14.63 1.39
N GLN A 89 0.61 13.95 0.26
CA GLN A 89 1.90 13.78 -0.36
C GLN A 89 2.49 15.12 -0.81
N SER A 90 1.69 15.93 -1.51
CA SER A 90 2.16 17.21 -2.08
C SER A 90 2.63 18.22 -1.04
N ILE A 91 2.06 18.18 0.16
CA ILE A 91 2.47 19.04 1.29
C ILE A 91 3.52 18.37 2.20
N GLY A 92 3.96 17.14 1.88
CA GLY A 92 4.96 16.40 2.66
C GLY A 92 4.46 15.92 4.03
N ARG A 93 3.14 15.86 4.28
CA ARG A 93 2.60 15.40 5.56
C ARG A 93 2.65 13.88 5.70
N VAL A 94 2.51 13.15 4.62
CA VAL A 94 2.57 11.69 4.56
C VAL A 94 3.65 11.26 3.57
N THR A 95 4.47 10.33 3.97
CA THR A 95 5.45 9.66 3.10
C THR A 95 4.82 8.41 2.49
N TYR A 96 4.94 8.24 1.18
CA TYR A 96 4.47 7.05 0.50
C TYR A 96 5.64 6.24 -0.05
N THR A 97 5.58 4.94 0.17
CA THR A 97 6.53 3.95 -0.32
C THR A 97 5.77 2.82 -0.99
N SER A 98 6.48 1.87 -1.57
CA SER A 98 5.88 0.67 -2.13
C SER A 98 6.54 -0.60 -1.62
N ALA A 99 5.79 -1.71 -1.66
CA ALA A 99 6.27 -3.05 -1.37
C ALA A 99 5.99 -3.94 -2.57
N GLU A 100 6.96 -4.76 -2.95
CA GLU A 100 6.82 -5.75 -4.02
C GLU A 100 5.99 -6.95 -3.56
N ASP A 101 5.43 -7.69 -4.51
CA ASP A 101 4.59 -8.86 -4.24
C ASP A 101 5.31 -9.90 -3.37
N ASP A 102 6.57 -10.21 -3.69
CA ASP A 102 7.36 -11.20 -2.94
C ASP A 102 7.64 -10.74 -1.51
N GLU A 103 7.94 -9.45 -1.30
CA GLU A 103 8.12 -8.87 0.03
C GLU A 103 6.83 -9.00 0.86
N ALA A 104 5.68 -8.70 0.27
CA ALA A 104 4.39 -8.82 0.95
C ALA A 104 4.07 -10.27 1.33
N LEU A 105 4.37 -11.24 0.45
CA LEU A 105 4.18 -12.66 0.72
C LEU A 105 5.10 -13.18 1.84
N GLU A 106 6.33 -12.68 1.92
CA GLU A 106 7.25 -13.00 3.03
C GLU A 106 6.69 -12.49 4.36
N GLU A 107 6.14 -11.27 4.40
CA GLU A 107 5.56 -10.71 5.61
C GLU A 107 4.26 -11.42 6.04
N VAL A 108 3.46 -11.98 5.12
CA VAL A 108 2.36 -12.89 5.49
C VAL A 108 2.89 -14.09 6.27
N ARG A 109 3.95 -14.74 5.76
CA ARG A 109 4.56 -15.91 6.43
C ARG A 109 5.15 -15.54 7.79
N ALA A 110 5.85 -14.41 7.86
CA ALA A 110 6.46 -13.92 9.09
C ALA A 110 5.40 -13.63 10.16
N CYS A 111 4.32 -12.93 9.81
CA CYS A 111 3.22 -12.63 10.72
C CYS A 111 2.53 -13.90 11.22
N CYS A 112 2.25 -14.86 10.33
CA CYS A 112 1.68 -16.14 10.72
C CYS A 112 2.58 -16.90 11.72
N SER A 113 3.89 -16.91 11.48
CA SER A 113 4.83 -17.68 12.28
C SER A 113 5.13 -17.04 13.63
N MET A 114 5.21 -15.72 13.68
CA MET A 114 5.60 -15.00 14.91
C MET A 114 4.40 -14.61 15.78
N GLU A 115 3.28 -14.25 15.16
CA GLU A 115 2.11 -13.69 15.86
C GLU A 115 0.90 -14.65 15.85
N GLY A 116 0.92 -15.71 15.03
CA GLY A 116 -0.22 -16.61 14.84
C GLY A 116 -1.41 -15.93 14.14
N ILE A 117 -1.16 -14.84 13.43
CA ILE A 117 -2.17 -14.05 12.71
C ILE A 117 -1.97 -14.24 11.22
N LEU A 118 -3.04 -14.60 10.49
CA LEU A 118 -3.07 -14.58 9.03
C LEU A 118 -3.55 -13.19 8.56
N PRO A 119 -2.65 -12.26 8.20
CA PRO A 119 -3.03 -10.94 7.75
C PRO A 119 -3.60 -11.01 6.33
N ALA A 120 -4.44 -10.03 5.98
CA ALA A 120 -4.80 -9.81 4.58
C ALA A 120 -3.55 -9.42 3.77
N LEU A 121 -3.51 -9.81 2.49
CA LEU A 121 -2.41 -9.43 1.59
C LEU A 121 -2.21 -7.91 1.51
N GLU A 122 -3.30 -7.16 1.60
CA GLU A 122 -3.26 -5.70 1.69
C GLU A 122 -2.40 -5.24 2.86
N SER A 123 -2.70 -5.75 4.06
CA SER A 123 -2.01 -5.36 5.29
C SER A 123 -0.53 -5.80 5.31
N ALA A 124 -0.20 -6.87 4.61
CA ALA A 124 1.17 -7.35 4.49
C ALA A 124 2.10 -6.29 3.88
N HIS A 125 1.62 -5.48 2.95
CA HIS A 125 2.39 -4.36 2.40
C HIS A 125 2.76 -3.34 3.50
N ALA A 126 1.87 -3.08 4.45
CA ALA A 126 2.16 -2.20 5.57
C ALA A 126 3.24 -2.78 6.50
N PHE A 127 3.30 -4.09 6.68
CA PHE A 127 4.37 -4.74 7.45
C PHE A 127 5.74 -4.57 6.78
N VAL A 128 5.80 -4.69 5.43
CA VAL A 128 7.05 -4.42 4.69
C VAL A 128 7.55 -3.00 4.94
N GLY A 129 6.68 -2.00 4.82
CA GLY A 129 7.04 -0.62 5.10
C GLY A 129 7.47 -0.40 6.55
N ALA A 130 6.77 -1.00 7.52
CA ALA A 130 7.11 -0.92 8.92
C ALA A 130 8.49 -1.52 9.23
N LYS A 131 8.81 -2.66 8.65
CA LYS A 131 10.11 -3.34 8.79
C LYS A 131 11.24 -2.47 8.24
N LYS A 132 11.10 -1.99 7.00
CA LYS A 132 12.10 -1.09 6.37
C LYS A 132 12.34 0.17 7.21
N TRP A 133 11.27 0.77 7.74
CA TRP A 133 11.38 1.95 8.59
C TRP A 133 12.04 1.64 9.95
N ALA A 134 11.71 0.50 10.56
CA ALA A 134 12.26 0.08 11.86
C ALA A 134 13.78 -0.13 11.82
N GLU A 135 14.33 -0.60 10.70
CA GLU A 135 15.77 -0.82 10.52
C GLU A 135 16.57 0.48 10.74
N ALA A 136 16.03 1.61 10.27
CA ALA A 136 16.65 2.93 10.42
C ALA A 136 16.23 3.66 11.71
N ASN A 137 15.18 3.20 12.43
CA ASN A 137 14.56 3.92 13.55
C ASN A 137 14.42 3.03 14.81
N GLN A 138 15.51 2.45 15.25
CA GLN A 138 15.56 1.57 16.41
C GLN A 138 15.04 2.22 17.68
N GLY A 139 14.27 1.47 18.48
CA GLY A 139 13.71 1.93 19.77
C GLY A 139 12.49 2.85 19.64
N LYS A 140 11.96 3.04 18.45
CA LYS A 140 10.72 3.79 18.22
C LYS A 140 9.49 2.86 18.26
N THR A 141 8.33 3.44 18.50
CA THR A 141 7.04 2.72 18.45
C THR A 141 6.43 2.87 17.06
N ILE A 142 5.95 1.76 16.50
CA ILE A 142 5.25 1.72 15.21
C ILE A 142 3.84 1.21 15.44
N LEU A 143 2.86 1.94 14.94
CA LEU A 143 1.47 1.49 14.88
C LEU A 143 1.16 1.06 13.43
N ILE A 144 0.85 -0.22 13.24
CA ILE A 144 0.50 -0.78 11.93
C ILE A 144 -1.00 -0.98 11.83
N GLY A 145 -1.62 -0.45 10.77
CA GLY A 145 -3.01 -0.71 10.46
C GLY A 145 -3.21 -2.12 9.91
N LEU A 146 -3.49 -3.09 10.78
CA LEU A 146 -3.84 -4.45 10.41
C LEU A 146 -5.32 -4.50 10.02
N SER A 147 -5.63 -4.13 8.80
CA SER A 147 -6.98 -4.10 8.24
C SER A 147 -7.32 -5.40 7.51
N GLY A 148 -8.57 -5.83 7.64
CA GLY A 148 -9.03 -7.06 7.00
C GLY A 148 -8.44 -8.34 7.64
N ARG A 149 -8.61 -9.43 6.93
CA ARG A 149 -8.17 -10.78 7.35
C ARG A 149 -7.79 -11.61 6.14
N GLY A 150 -6.81 -12.50 6.28
CA GLY A 150 -6.19 -13.21 5.17
C GLY A 150 -6.93 -14.48 4.71
N ASP A 151 -7.97 -14.93 5.40
CA ASP A 151 -8.73 -16.11 5.00
C ASP A 151 -9.36 -15.97 3.59
N LYS A 152 -9.72 -14.76 3.19
CA LYS A 152 -10.18 -14.45 1.83
C LYS A 152 -9.09 -14.68 0.77
N ASP A 153 -7.82 -14.60 1.16
CA ASP A 153 -6.66 -14.66 0.27
C ASP A 153 -6.11 -16.09 0.12
N MET A 154 -6.66 -17.06 0.84
CA MET A 154 -6.20 -18.44 0.83
C MET A 154 -6.08 -19.06 -0.58
N PRO A 155 -7.02 -18.82 -1.54
CA PRO A 155 -6.86 -19.34 -2.90
C PRO A 155 -5.60 -18.78 -3.61
N THR A 156 -5.31 -17.48 -3.41
CA THR A 156 -4.10 -16.84 -3.95
C THR A 156 -2.86 -17.36 -3.24
N LEU A 157 -2.86 -17.38 -1.91
CA LEU A 157 -1.74 -17.85 -1.10
C LEU A 157 -1.38 -19.30 -1.40
N SER A 158 -2.37 -20.20 -1.49
CA SER A 158 -2.13 -21.61 -1.83
C SER A 158 -1.47 -21.77 -3.21
N LYS A 159 -1.91 -20.98 -4.19
CA LYS A 159 -1.34 -21.02 -5.54
C LYS A 159 0.10 -20.50 -5.58
N VAL A 160 0.36 -19.35 -4.94
CA VAL A 160 1.66 -18.67 -5.02
C VAL A 160 2.68 -19.33 -4.10
N LEU A 161 2.28 -19.71 -2.89
CA LEU A 161 3.17 -20.33 -1.90
C LEU A 161 3.29 -21.85 -2.07
N LYS A 162 2.50 -22.46 -2.96
CA LYS A 162 2.47 -23.90 -3.25
C LYS A 162 2.21 -24.75 -2.00
N ILE A 163 1.25 -24.35 -1.17
CA ILE A 163 0.81 -25.01 0.07
C ILE A 163 -0.58 -25.61 -0.08
#